data_f880876821acb50e94b0355499894412
#
_entry.id   f880876821acb50e94b0355499894412
#
_cell.length_a   1.000
_cell.length_b   1.000
_cell.length_c   1.000
_cell.angle_alpha   90.00
_cell.angle_beta   90.00
_cell.angle_gamma   90.00
#
_symmetry.space_group_name_H-M   'P 1'
#
loop_
_entity.id
_entity.type
_entity.pdbx_description
1 polymer ?
#
loop_
_entity_poly.entity_id
_entity_poly.type
_entity_poly.pdbx_seq_one_letter_code
_entity_poly.pdbx_strand_id
1 'polypeptide(L)'
;RIFGPEKYWECACGKYRGMKYKGMICDRCGVKVTHSRVRRKRMGHIELAAPVVHIWFFKAMPSRLGALLNMKTTSLEKVIYFQDYVVTDPGDTPLRPGQLLTEDEAREKRRKYGEGSFEIEMGADAVKNLLMQLDLVDLSVKLRKELGETGSQQKMKELIKRLKIIEQLRDSLNKPEWMVL
;
A
#
# COMPACT_ATOMS: atom_id res chain seq x y z
N ARG A 1 -20.54 19.62 -6.97
CA ARG A 1 -21.24 18.98 -8.11
C ARG A 1 -21.40 17.47 -7.89
N ILE A 2 -20.34 16.79 -7.49
CA ILE A 2 -20.35 15.32 -7.33
C ILE A 2 -21.19 14.90 -6.12
N PHE A 3 -20.97 15.50 -4.96
CA PHE A 3 -21.57 15.09 -3.71
C PHE A 3 -22.98 15.60 -3.48
N GLY A 4 -23.43 16.58 -4.26
CA GLY A 4 -24.77 17.17 -4.12
C GLY A 4 -24.78 18.50 -3.36
N PRO A 5 -25.97 19.01 -3.01
CA PRO A 5 -26.12 20.33 -2.44
C PRO A 5 -25.60 20.42 -0.99
N GLU A 6 -25.05 21.57 -0.60
CA GLU A 6 -24.62 21.84 0.77
C GLU A 6 -25.81 22.17 1.69
N LYS A 7 -26.77 22.91 1.16
CA LYS A 7 -28.00 23.28 1.87
C LYS A 7 -29.17 22.43 1.40
N TYR A 8 -30.15 22.24 2.28
CA TYR A 8 -31.37 21.50 1.97
C TYR A 8 -32.14 22.16 0.82
N TRP A 9 -32.48 21.39 -0.18
CA TRP A 9 -33.34 21.81 -1.28
C TRP A 9 -32.85 23.08 -2.02
N GLU A 10 -31.55 23.26 -2.12
CA GLU A 10 -30.92 24.37 -2.79
C GLU A 10 -29.81 23.86 -3.72
N CYS A 11 -29.68 24.40 -4.93
CA CYS A 11 -28.53 24.10 -5.77
C CYS A 11 -27.29 24.88 -5.31
N ALA A 12 -26.09 24.50 -5.77
CA ALA A 12 -24.85 25.12 -5.33
C ALA A 12 -24.74 26.61 -5.65
N CYS A 13 -25.30 27.07 -6.79
CA CYS A 13 -25.25 28.47 -7.19
C CYS A 13 -26.43 29.31 -6.63
N GLY A 14 -27.37 28.70 -5.91
CA GLY A 14 -28.50 29.37 -5.31
C GLY A 14 -29.64 29.77 -6.27
N LYS A 15 -29.55 29.44 -7.58
CA LYS A 15 -30.59 29.76 -8.56
C LYS A 15 -31.92 29.10 -8.23
N TYR A 16 -31.90 27.84 -7.84
CA TYR A 16 -33.07 27.06 -7.44
C TYR A 16 -33.03 26.79 -5.94
N ARG A 17 -34.05 27.31 -5.23
CA ARG A 17 -34.20 27.16 -3.78
C ARG A 17 -35.60 26.68 -3.43
N GLY A 18 -35.68 25.73 -2.52
CA GLY A 18 -36.92 25.24 -1.93
C GLY A 18 -37.45 23.95 -2.55
N MET A 19 -38.44 23.38 -1.86
CA MET A 19 -39.06 22.07 -2.17
C MET A 19 -39.72 22.03 -3.57
N LYS A 20 -40.16 23.14 -4.08
CA LYS A 20 -40.82 23.24 -5.40
C LYS A 20 -39.91 22.78 -6.56
N TYR A 21 -38.60 22.85 -6.35
CA TYR A 21 -37.60 22.45 -7.34
C TYR A 21 -36.99 21.06 -7.03
N LYS A 22 -37.55 20.31 -6.12
CA LYS A 22 -37.09 18.98 -5.74
C LYS A 22 -36.86 18.08 -6.96
N GLY A 23 -35.67 17.52 -7.07
CA GLY A 23 -35.28 16.57 -8.11
C GLY A 23 -34.79 17.24 -9.41
N MET A 24 -34.96 18.58 -9.56
CA MET A 24 -34.48 19.33 -10.72
C MET A 24 -32.94 19.42 -10.69
N ILE A 25 -32.33 19.31 -11.85
CA ILE A 25 -30.91 19.55 -12.05
C ILE A 25 -30.72 21.00 -12.48
N CYS A 26 -29.90 21.75 -11.75
CA CYS A 26 -29.64 23.13 -12.08
C CYS A 26 -28.85 23.24 -13.39
N ASP A 27 -29.39 23.94 -14.34
CA ASP A 27 -28.76 24.24 -15.65
C ASP A 27 -27.45 25.03 -15.52
N ARG A 28 -27.30 25.86 -14.48
CA ARG A 28 -26.11 26.68 -14.23
C ARG A 28 -24.98 25.95 -13.52
N CYS A 29 -25.27 25.21 -12.47
CA CYS A 29 -24.23 24.56 -11.65
C CYS A 29 -24.21 23.02 -11.74
N GLY A 30 -25.21 22.40 -12.38
CA GLY A 30 -25.32 20.96 -12.56
C GLY A 30 -25.69 20.18 -11.29
N VAL A 31 -25.97 20.86 -10.19
CA VAL A 31 -26.32 20.21 -8.91
C VAL A 31 -27.82 19.91 -8.89
N LYS A 32 -28.16 18.67 -8.54
CA LYS A 32 -29.56 18.24 -8.35
C LYS A 32 -30.07 18.78 -7.02
N VAL A 33 -31.26 19.43 -7.06
CA VAL A 33 -31.94 19.94 -5.87
C VAL A 33 -32.48 18.77 -5.05
N THR A 34 -31.78 18.38 -4.00
CA THR A 34 -32.08 17.27 -3.10
C THR A 34 -31.78 17.65 -1.66
N HIS A 35 -32.05 16.71 -0.74
CA HIS A 35 -31.64 16.88 0.63
C HIS A 35 -30.11 16.75 0.79
N SER A 36 -29.47 17.61 1.59
CA SER A 36 -28.01 17.62 1.76
C SER A 36 -27.43 16.33 2.35
N ARG A 37 -28.27 15.48 2.96
CA ARG A 37 -27.85 14.14 3.46
C ARG A 37 -27.25 13.24 2.37
N VAL A 38 -27.54 13.48 1.08
CA VAL A 38 -26.95 12.73 -0.03
C VAL A 38 -25.43 12.86 -0.07
N ARG A 39 -24.86 13.95 0.45
CA ARG A 39 -23.42 14.17 0.57
C ARG A 39 -22.71 13.11 1.42
N ARG A 40 -23.42 12.52 2.39
CA ARG A 40 -22.87 11.44 3.23
C ARG A 40 -23.00 10.05 2.61
N LYS A 41 -23.78 9.92 1.54
CA LYS A 41 -24.04 8.65 0.85
C LYS A 41 -23.26 8.49 -0.44
N ARG A 42 -22.94 9.61 -1.10
CA ARG A 42 -22.20 9.61 -2.36
C ARG A 42 -20.72 9.52 -2.08
N MET A 43 -20.08 8.61 -2.76
CA MET A 43 -18.64 8.43 -2.71
C MET A 43 -17.97 9.08 -3.92
N GLY A 44 -16.78 9.57 -3.73
CA GLY A 44 -15.87 10.00 -4.78
C GLY A 44 -14.50 9.41 -4.54
N HIS A 45 -13.62 9.58 -5.50
CA HIS A 45 -12.22 9.15 -5.39
C HIS A 45 -11.30 10.26 -5.92
N ILE A 46 -10.07 10.20 -5.49
CA ILE A 46 -8.96 11.00 -6.01
C ILE A 46 -7.95 10.04 -6.58
N GLU A 47 -7.63 10.16 -7.85
CA GLU A 47 -6.55 9.42 -8.49
C GLU A 47 -5.23 10.07 -8.11
N LEU A 48 -4.32 9.27 -7.52
CA LEU A 48 -3.00 9.76 -7.15
C LEU A 48 -2.07 9.76 -8.37
N ALA A 49 -1.21 10.78 -8.47
CA ALA A 49 -0.23 10.86 -9.56
C ALA A 49 0.93 9.85 -9.40
N ALA A 50 1.17 9.38 -8.18
CA ALA A 50 2.18 8.39 -7.86
C ALA A 50 1.67 7.48 -6.72
N PRO A 51 2.14 6.24 -6.62
CA PRO A 51 1.77 5.35 -5.53
C PRO A 51 2.19 5.90 -4.17
N VAL A 52 1.36 5.67 -3.15
CA VAL A 52 1.61 6.10 -1.77
C VAL A 52 1.39 4.94 -0.82
N VAL A 53 2.37 4.66 0.03
CA VAL A 53 2.25 3.61 1.04
C VAL A 53 1.26 4.03 2.13
N HIS A 54 0.28 3.17 2.39
CA HIS A 54 -0.74 3.46 3.40
C HIS A 54 -0.14 3.40 4.82
N ILE A 55 -0.25 4.50 5.55
CA ILE A 55 0.39 4.68 6.85
C ILE A 55 -0.08 3.66 7.90
N TRP A 56 -1.32 3.19 7.86
CA TRP A 56 -1.83 2.19 8.79
C TRP A 56 -1.14 0.84 8.69
N PHE A 57 -0.64 0.48 7.50
CA PHE A 57 0.10 -0.76 7.31
C PHE A 57 1.60 -0.58 7.52
N PHE A 58 2.10 0.64 7.38
CA PHE A 58 3.52 0.98 7.52
C PHE A 58 3.91 1.32 8.96
N LYS A 59 3.28 2.34 9.59
CA LYS A 59 3.68 2.89 10.90
C LYS A 59 3.00 2.24 12.11
N ALA A 60 1.95 1.42 11.91
CA ALA A 60 1.34 0.69 13.03
C ALA A 60 2.34 -0.28 13.68
N MET A 61 2.25 -0.44 14.99
CA MET A 61 3.09 -1.38 15.73
C MET A 61 2.26 -2.62 16.15
N PRO A 62 2.57 -3.81 15.66
CA PRO A 62 3.63 -4.16 14.69
C PRO A 62 3.30 -3.74 13.25
N SER A 63 4.33 -3.36 12.47
CA SER A 63 4.17 -3.02 11.05
C SER A 63 3.72 -4.24 10.24
N ARG A 64 2.58 -4.13 9.59
CA ARG A 64 2.07 -5.20 8.72
C ARG A 64 2.92 -5.36 7.47
N LEU A 65 3.35 -4.26 6.86
CA LEU A 65 4.30 -4.28 5.74
C LEU A 65 5.63 -4.91 6.14
N GLY A 66 6.16 -4.53 7.30
CA GLY A 66 7.39 -5.12 7.83
C GLY A 66 7.28 -6.64 8.05
N ALA A 67 6.13 -7.11 8.54
CA ALA A 67 5.86 -8.54 8.73
C ALA A 67 5.76 -9.30 7.40
N LEU A 68 5.11 -8.74 6.38
CA LEU A 68 4.98 -9.34 5.05
C LEU A 68 6.34 -9.42 4.35
N LEU A 69 7.02 -8.30 4.22
CA LEU A 69 8.29 -8.19 3.49
C LEU A 69 9.51 -8.67 4.28
N ASN A 70 9.33 -9.08 5.54
CA ASN A 70 10.42 -9.44 6.45
C ASN A 70 11.47 -8.33 6.61
N MET A 71 11.01 -7.09 6.67
CA MET A 71 11.86 -5.91 6.77
C MET A 71 11.57 -5.13 8.05
N LYS A 72 12.61 -4.54 8.64
CA LYS A 72 12.45 -3.61 9.77
C LYS A 72 11.74 -2.35 9.28
N THR A 73 10.94 -1.73 10.15
CA THR A 73 10.24 -0.47 9.83
C THR A 73 11.22 0.64 9.42
N THR A 74 12.39 0.71 10.06
CA THR A 74 13.45 1.66 9.71
C THR A 74 14.02 1.43 8.30
N SER A 75 14.12 0.17 7.87
CA SER A 75 14.57 -0.20 6.53
C SER A 75 13.52 0.17 5.48
N LEU A 76 12.24 -0.12 5.75
CA LEU A 76 11.14 0.31 4.90
C LEU A 76 11.06 1.84 4.78
N GLU A 77 11.33 2.54 5.89
CA GLU A 77 11.34 4.00 5.90
C GLU A 77 12.37 4.58 4.93
N LYS A 78 13.57 4.03 4.92
CA LYS A 78 14.63 4.44 3.99
C LYS A 78 14.24 4.24 2.51
N VAL A 79 13.59 3.13 2.20
CA VAL A 79 13.10 2.86 0.84
C VAL A 79 11.98 3.83 0.45
N ILE A 80 10.96 3.98 1.31
CA ILE A 80 9.78 4.81 1.04
C ILE A 80 10.16 6.28 0.88
N TYR A 81 11.13 6.77 1.66
CA TYR A 81 11.60 8.15 1.60
C TYR A 81 12.82 8.37 0.67
N PHE A 82 13.06 7.45 -0.26
CA PHE A 82 14.09 7.58 -1.30
C PHE A 82 15.51 7.78 -0.78
N GLN A 83 15.85 7.13 0.35
CA GLN A 83 17.22 7.16 0.91
C GLN A 83 18.06 5.98 0.40
N ASP A 84 17.49 4.77 0.40
CA ASP A 84 18.17 3.56 -0.03
C ASP A 84 17.35 2.83 -1.12
N TYR A 85 18.04 2.13 -2.00
CA TYR A 85 17.42 1.20 -2.95
C TYR A 85 17.04 -0.11 -2.28
N VAL A 86 16.05 -0.79 -2.82
CA VAL A 86 15.71 -2.16 -2.47
C VAL A 86 15.78 -3.04 -3.72
N VAL A 87 16.31 -4.24 -3.56
CA VAL A 87 16.34 -5.25 -4.64
C VAL A 87 14.93 -5.80 -4.80
N THR A 88 14.31 -5.54 -5.95
CA THR A 88 13.00 -6.09 -6.32
C THR A 88 13.13 -7.43 -7.05
N ASP A 89 14.10 -7.54 -7.95
CA ASP A 89 14.44 -8.80 -8.61
C ASP A 89 15.97 -8.99 -8.57
N PRO A 90 16.48 -10.06 -7.93
CA PRO A 90 17.89 -10.34 -7.88
C PRO A 90 18.46 -10.90 -9.21
N GLY A 91 17.60 -11.38 -10.13
CA GLY A 91 18.05 -12.07 -11.35
C GLY A 91 19.05 -13.21 -11.04
N ASP A 92 20.10 -13.33 -11.83
CA ASP A 92 21.17 -14.33 -11.66
C ASP A 92 22.27 -13.88 -10.69
N THR A 93 22.03 -12.87 -9.86
CA THR A 93 23.03 -12.34 -8.93
C THR A 93 22.87 -12.94 -7.52
N PRO A 94 23.90 -12.93 -6.66
CA PRO A 94 23.82 -13.42 -5.28
C PRO A 94 23.08 -12.46 -4.34
N LEU A 95 22.40 -11.44 -4.88
CA LEU A 95 21.56 -10.53 -4.10
C LEU A 95 20.30 -11.24 -3.60
N ARG A 96 19.63 -10.65 -2.62
CA ARG A 96 18.37 -11.20 -2.08
C ARG A 96 17.24 -10.21 -2.30
N PRO A 97 16.04 -10.68 -2.66
CA PRO A 97 14.85 -9.82 -2.69
C PRO A 97 14.67 -9.12 -1.35
N GLY A 98 14.35 -7.82 -1.37
CA GLY A 98 14.21 -7.01 -0.17
C GLY A 98 15.54 -6.56 0.48
N GLN A 99 16.69 -6.87 -0.12
CA GLN A 99 17.99 -6.36 0.35
C GLN A 99 18.09 -4.86 0.06
N LEU A 100 18.55 -4.10 1.05
CA LEU A 100 18.83 -2.67 0.87
C LEU A 100 20.22 -2.45 0.30
N LEU A 101 20.32 -1.47 -0.55
CA LEU A 101 21.57 -0.99 -1.15
C LEU A 101 21.61 0.54 -1.08
N THR A 102 22.72 1.07 -0.63
CA THR A 102 23.00 2.51 -0.78
C THR A 102 23.31 2.86 -2.23
N GLU A 103 23.30 4.13 -2.59
CA GLU A 103 23.62 4.61 -3.93
C GLU A 103 25.01 4.07 -4.43
N ASP A 104 26.01 4.13 -3.54
CA ASP A 104 27.37 3.67 -3.88
C ASP A 104 27.43 2.15 -4.07
N GLU A 105 26.79 1.39 -3.17
CA GLU A 105 26.68 -0.06 -3.30
C GLU A 105 25.91 -0.46 -4.58
N ALA A 106 24.85 0.25 -4.91
CA ALA A 106 24.08 0.01 -6.14
C ALA A 106 24.95 0.21 -7.39
N ARG A 107 25.75 1.30 -7.44
CA ARG A 107 26.70 1.53 -8.51
C ARG A 107 27.77 0.44 -8.61
N GLU A 108 28.33 0.04 -7.47
CA GLU A 108 29.33 -1.03 -7.41
C GLU A 108 28.77 -2.35 -7.95
N LYS A 109 27.54 -2.71 -7.51
CA LYS A 109 26.88 -3.94 -7.97
C LYS A 109 26.56 -3.90 -9.47
N ARG A 110 26.08 -2.76 -9.99
CA ARG A 110 25.87 -2.59 -11.44
C ARG A 110 27.16 -2.75 -12.25
N ARG A 111 28.28 -2.20 -11.75
CA ARG A 111 29.59 -2.40 -12.40
C ARG A 111 30.05 -3.86 -12.36
N LYS A 112 29.78 -4.57 -11.25
CA LYS A 112 30.24 -5.94 -11.05
C LYS A 112 29.43 -6.96 -11.82
N TYR A 113 28.10 -6.82 -11.85
CA TYR A 113 27.18 -7.82 -12.43
C TYR A 113 26.62 -7.41 -13.80
N GLY A 114 26.81 -6.17 -14.20
CA GLY A 114 26.26 -5.61 -15.43
C GLY A 114 24.91 -4.88 -15.22
N GLU A 115 24.65 -3.91 -16.08
CA GLU A 115 23.36 -3.23 -16.12
C GLU A 115 22.26 -4.18 -16.61
N GLY A 116 21.15 -4.27 -15.87
CA GLY A 116 20.02 -5.13 -16.23
C GLY A 116 20.11 -6.57 -15.71
N SER A 117 21.19 -6.95 -15.00
CA SER A 117 21.30 -8.30 -14.38
C SER A 117 20.45 -8.47 -13.13
N PHE A 118 19.98 -7.38 -12.53
CA PHE A 118 19.10 -7.33 -11.37
C PHE A 118 18.31 -6.01 -11.37
N GLU A 119 17.17 -6.00 -10.69
CA GLU A 119 16.33 -4.83 -10.58
C GLU A 119 16.37 -4.25 -9.16
N ILE A 120 16.56 -2.95 -9.09
CA ILE A 120 16.51 -2.18 -7.84
C ILE A 120 15.62 -0.96 -8.02
N GLU A 121 14.82 -0.69 -7.03
CA GLU A 121 13.87 0.41 -7.05
C GLU A 121 13.87 1.16 -5.72
N MET A 122 13.21 2.32 -5.70
CA MET A 122 12.98 3.15 -4.51
C MET A 122 11.51 3.52 -4.41
N GLY A 123 11.11 4.00 -3.23
CA GLY A 123 9.79 4.60 -3.03
C GLY A 123 8.67 3.58 -2.87
N ALA A 124 7.45 4.06 -3.06
CA ALA A 124 6.26 3.26 -2.91
C ALA A 124 6.09 2.22 -4.03
N ASP A 125 6.59 2.50 -5.23
CA ASP A 125 6.60 1.56 -6.37
C ASP A 125 7.37 0.29 -6.02
N ALA A 126 8.56 0.43 -5.45
CA ALA A 126 9.36 -0.69 -5.00
C ALA A 126 8.63 -1.58 -3.98
N VAL A 127 7.96 -0.95 -3.01
CA VAL A 127 7.15 -1.66 -2.02
C VAL A 127 5.98 -2.38 -2.67
N LYS A 128 5.31 -1.74 -3.61
CA LYS A 128 4.19 -2.33 -4.38
C LYS A 128 4.65 -3.55 -5.18
N ASN A 129 5.76 -3.45 -5.91
CA ASN A 129 6.31 -4.53 -6.71
C ASN A 129 6.71 -5.74 -5.83
N LEU A 130 7.35 -5.49 -4.69
CA LEU A 130 7.65 -6.55 -3.72
C LEU A 130 6.38 -7.22 -3.16
N LEU A 131 5.31 -6.47 -2.91
CA LEU A 131 4.04 -7.03 -2.44
C LEU A 131 3.32 -7.83 -3.53
N MET A 132 3.39 -7.41 -4.79
CA MET A 132 2.80 -8.14 -5.92
C MET A 132 3.43 -9.53 -6.14
N GLN A 133 4.71 -9.68 -5.78
CA GLN A 133 5.42 -10.95 -5.87
C GLN A 133 5.10 -11.92 -4.73
N LEU A 134 4.38 -11.48 -3.68
CA LEU A 134 4.08 -12.30 -2.50
C LEU A 134 2.81 -13.12 -2.69
N ASP A 135 2.93 -14.43 -2.53
CA ASP A 135 1.81 -15.32 -2.25
C ASP A 135 1.70 -15.55 -0.73
N LEU A 136 0.57 -15.11 -0.15
CA LEU A 136 0.35 -15.20 1.30
C LEU A 136 0.13 -16.65 1.75
N VAL A 137 -0.38 -17.53 0.89
CA VAL A 137 -0.57 -18.95 1.20
C VAL A 137 0.77 -19.64 1.27
N ASP A 138 1.60 -19.49 0.24
CA ASP A 138 2.96 -20.04 0.20
C ASP A 138 3.82 -19.50 1.33
N LEU A 139 3.72 -18.21 1.61
CA LEU A 139 4.45 -17.58 2.71
C LEU A 139 4.07 -18.18 4.06
N SER A 140 2.77 -18.44 4.30
CA SER A 140 2.32 -19.08 5.54
C SER A 140 2.85 -20.49 5.69
N VAL A 141 2.89 -21.28 4.62
CA VAL A 141 3.44 -22.63 4.60
C VAL A 141 4.95 -22.63 4.89
N LYS A 142 5.69 -21.74 4.22
CA LYS A 142 7.15 -21.57 4.45
C LYS A 142 7.47 -21.23 5.89
N LEU A 143 6.72 -20.30 6.50
CA LEU A 143 6.94 -19.90 7.90
C LEU A 143 6.60 -20.99 8.89
N ARG A 144 5.57 -21.81 8.64
CA ARG A 144 5.24 -22.96 9.49
C ARG A 144 6.34 -24.02 9.44
N LYS A 145 6.91 -24.27 8.26
CA LYS A 145 8.05 -25.18 8.11
C LYS A 145 9.28 -24.66 8.86
N GLU A 146 9.61 -23.37 8.67
CA GLU A 146 10.73 -22.71 9.35
C GLU A 146 10.57 -22.72 10.88
N LEU A 147 9.33 -22.58 11.38
CA LEU A 147 9.01 -22.69 12.79
C LEU A 147 9.29 -24.09 13.35
N GLY A 148 9.01 -25.15 12.58
CA GLY A 148 9.32 -26.55 12.98
C GLY A 148 10.80 -26.87 13.00
N GLU A 149 11.59 -26.19 12.17
CA GLU A 149 13.05 -26.42 12.04
C GLU A 149 13.87 -25.56 13.02
N THR A 150 13.27 -24.53 13.62
CA THR A 150 13.98 -23.55 14.44
C THR A 150 14.10 -24.01 15.90
N GLY A 151 15.34 -24.16 16.41
CA GLY A 151 15.61 -24.46 17.81
C GLY A 151 15.70 -23.23 18.74
N SER A 152 15.76 -21.99 18.21
CA SER A 152 15.92 -20.78 19.01
C SER A 152 14.57 -20.26 19.49
N GLN A 153 14.37 -20.17 20.80
CA GLN A 153 13.13 -19.66 21.40
C GLN A 153 12.79 -18.22 20.98
N GLN A 154 13.81 -17.37 20.82
CA GLN A 154 13.60 -15.98 20.38
C GLN A 154 13.08 -15.93 18.94
N LYS A 155 13.74 -16.67 18.04
CA LYS A 155 13.34 -16.76 16.63
C LYS A 155 11.94 -17.37 16.49
N MET A 156 11.60 -18.38 17.29
CA MET A 156 10.26 -18.97 17.33
C MET A 156 9.20 -17.92 17.69
N LYS A 157 9.43 -17.10 18.72
CA LYS A 157 8.49 -16.03 19.12
C LYS A 157 8.28 -15.00 18.02
N GLU A 158 9.32 -14.64 17.27
CA GLU A 158 9.24 -13.72 16.13
C GLU A 158 8.46 -14.33 14.97
N LEU A 159 8.75 -15.57 14.62
CA LEU A 159 8.05 -16.32 13.57
C LEU A 159 6.55 -16.49 13.90
N ILE A 160 6.20 -16.81 15.13
CA ILE A 160 4.79 -16.93 15.56
C ILE A 160 4.06 -15.59 15.42
N LYS A 161 4.67 -14.48 15.86
CA LYS A 161 4.07 -13.16 15.72
C LYS A 161 3.86 -12.80 14.23
N ARG A 162 4.85 -13.07 13.40
CA ARG A 162 4.80 -12.83 11.96
C ARG A 162 3.72 -13.69 11.29
N LEU A 163 3.69 -14.98 11.59
CA LEU A 163 2.71 -15.93 11.07
C LEU A 163 1.27 -15.50 11.40
N LYS A 164 1.03 -15.09 12.66
CA LYS A 164 -0.29 -14.59 13.06
C LYS A 164 -0.77 -13.41 12.23
N ILE A 165 0.12 -12.45 11.92
CA ILE A 165 -0.22 -11.29 11.08
C ILE A 165 -0.53 -11.74 9.66
N ILE A 166 0.28 -12.64 9.09
CA ILE A 166 0.11 -13.13 7.72
C ILE A 166 -1.18 -13.92 7.57
N GLU A 167 -1.54 -14.77 8.51
CA GLU A 167 -2.80 -15.52 8.50
C GLU A 167 -4.02 -14.59 8.59
N GLN A 168 -3.97 -13.57 9.46
CA GLN A 168 -5.02 -12.56 9.54
C GLN A 168 -5.18 -11.79 8.23
N LEU A 169 -4.06 -11.46 7.55
CA LEU A 169 -4.10 -10.75 6.28
C LEU A 169 -4.57 -11.64 5.14
N ARG A 170 -4.14 -12.90 5.10
CA ARG A 170 -4.60 -13.89 4.11
C ARG A 170 -6.12 -14.00 4.08
N ASP A 171 -6.75 -14.02 5.25
CA ASP A 171 -8.19 -14.19 5.36
C ASP A 171 -8.97 -12.88 5.06
N SER A 172 -8.35 -11.71 5.26
CA SER A 172 -9.00 -10.40 5.11
C SER A 172 -8.56 -9.59 3.88
N LEU A 173 -7.40 -9.89 3.30
CA LEU A 173 -6.81 -9.12 2.20
C LEU A 173 -6.15 -10.06 1.17
N ASN A 174 -6.88 -10.36 0.11
CA ASN A 174 -6.38 -11.25 -0.96
C ASN A 174 -5.23 -10.64 -1.79
N LYS A 175 -5.10 -9.33 -1.79
CA LYS A 175 -4.13 -8.58 -2.60
C LYS A 175 -3.31 -7.66 -1.71
N PRO A 176 -2.11 -8.10 -1.26
CA PRO A 176 -1.29 -7.32 -0.36
C PRO A 176 -0.80 -6.00 -0.97
N GLU A 177 -0.71 -5.90 -2.31
CA GLU A 177 -0.38 -4.66 -3.02
C GLU A 177 -1.36 -3.50 -2.77
N TRP A 178 -2.58 -3.77 -2.30
CA TRP A 178 -3.55 -2.73 -1.92
C TRP A 178 -3.16 -1.95 -0.64
N MET A 179 -2.10 -2.37 0.03
CA MET A 179 -1.49 -1.56 1.09
C MET A 179 -0.73 -0.35 0.56
N VAL A 180 -0.55 -0.27 -0.76
CA VAL A 180 -0.03 0.88 -1.50
C VAL A 180 -1.16 1.44 -2.36
N LEU A 181 -1.51 2.69 -2.09
CA LEU A 181 -2.59 3.42 -2.76
C LEU A 181 -2.14 3.98 -4.11
#